data_9c55645dddd532ab603461ed0c93e33c
#
_entry.id   9c55645dddd532ab603461ed0c93e33c
#
_cell.length_a   1.000
_cell.length_b   1.000
_cell.length_c   1.000
_cell.angle_alpha   90.00
_cell.angle_beta   90.00
_cell.angle_gamma   90.00
#
_symmetry.space_group_name_H-M   'P 1'
#
loop_
_entity.id
_entity.type
_entity.pdbx_description
1 polymer ?
#
loop_
_entity_poly.entity_id
_entity_poly.type
_entity_poly.pdbx_seq_one_letter_code
_entity_poly.pdbx_strand_id
1 'polypeptide(L)'
;MNTPKKVIIVGGVAGGASCAARLRRLDEFAQITIYDRGPFVSFANCGLPYHVGNVIPQEPSLLLASPELFRDRFNIKVKIHHEVIAIDREKRTVTVKNVTTGESFEDRYDDLVLSPGASPLKPDLPGLDLPGVFTVRTIPDTRAIRAWIETTQATRAIVAGGGFIGLEMAENLRHRGLEVGLLQNSAQVMPPMDAEMVEPLHQHLREHGITLHLNRALEGIASGPNGLTVKASHGNDLHADLVILGLGVRPETALAKAAGLTLGARGGIQVDDQMRTSDPHIFAVGDAVEVKELITGSQMLLALAGPANRQGRIAADAICGRDSSFRGVQGTSICGVFDLAIASTGLSEKALKRAGMTNYEKVYLHPKHHVGYYPGAQTLHLKLLFEKPSGRILGFQALGKVDVARKVDVVSALMQKGGTVFDLEEAELCYAPQFGAAKDALNYAGFIAANHLRGDLPLSHWDHLTADAFLLDVRDEDEFAEGHAASAINIPLPQLRSRLAELPEDKPLHIYCGVGQRAYYAVRLLQQRGYDARDLSGGWLTAGMMPPRL
;
A
#
# COMPACT_ATOMS: atom_id res chain seq x y z
N MET A 1 31.28 -27.67 26.80
CA MET A 1 30.48 -26.46 26.52
C MET A 1 30.46 -26.31 24.99
N ASN A 2 29.27 -26.23 24.39
CA ASN A 2 29.19 -25.99 22.94
C ASN A 2 29.78 -24.60 22.63
N THR A 3 30.61 -24.51 21.58
CA THR A 3 31.13 -23.22 21.11
C THR A 3 29.97 -22.29 20.78
N PRO A 4 29.95 -21.04 21.27
CA PRO A 4 28.87 -20.09 20.97
C PRO A 4 28.68 -19.92 19.45
N LYS A 5 27.44 -20.06 19.00
CA LYS A 5 27.08 -19.89 17.60
C LYS A 5 27.38 -18.46 17.15
N LYS A 6 28.04 -18.28 16.00
CA LYS A 6 28.35 -16.97 15.43
C LYS A 6 27.39 -16.62 14.30
N VAL A 7 26.60 -15.57 14.51
CA VAL A 7 25.60 -15.10 13.54
C VAL A 7 25.96 -13.70 13.04
N ILE A 8 26.10 -13.58 11.74
CA ILE A 8 26.31 -12.29 11.06
C ILE A 8 25.01 -11.85 10.40
N ILE A 9 24.67 -10.57 10.55
CA ILE A 9 23.49 -9.94 9.96
C ILE A 9 23.96 -8.79 9.07
N VAL A 10 23.58 -8.81 7.79
CA VAL A 10 23.90 -7.78 6.80
C VAL A 10 22.70 -6.85 6.67
N GLY A 11 22.85 -5.61 7.16
CA GLY A 11 21.78 -4.61 7.23
C GLY A 11 21.03 -4.65 8.57
N GLY A 12 21.00 -3.52 9.23
CA GLY A 12 20.53 -3.38 10.62
C GLY A 12 19.25 -2.57 10.79
N VAL A 13 18.35 -2.54 9.79
CA VAL A 13 17.07 -1.81 9.91
C VAL A 13 15.94 -2.78 10.26
N ALA A 14 14.82 -2.80 9.58
CA ALA A 14 13.60 -3.51 10.00
C ALA A 14 13.83 -5.02 10.24
N GLY A 15 14.12 -5.78 9.18
CA GLY A 15 14.26 -7.23 9.26
C GLY A 15 15.48 -7.68 10.07
N GLY A 16 16.65 -7.08 9.79
CA GLY A 16 17.91 -7.42 10.45
C GLY A 16 17.92 -7.07 11.94
N ALA A 17 17.47 -5.88 12.32
CA ALA A 17 17.36 -5.47 13.72
C ALA A 17 16.39 -6.35 14.51
N SER A 18 15.24 -6.68 13.90
CA SER A 18 14.25 -7.60 14.51
C SER A 18 14.81 -9.02 14.69
N CYS A 19 15.55 -9.52 13.69
CA CYS A 19 16.23 -10.81 13.76
C CYS A 19 17.25 -10.81 14.89
N ALA A 20 18.15 -9.83 14.94
CA ALA A 20 19.20 -9.72 15.97
C ALA A 20 18.61 -9.69 17.39
N ALA A 21 17.65 -8.81 17.61
CA ALA A 21 17.02 -8.68 18.93
C ALA A 21 16.21 -9.92 19.34
N ARG A 22 15.57 -10.61 18.39
CA ARG A 22 14.88 -11.87 18.66
C ARG A 22 15.86 -12.98 18.94
N LEU A 23 16.91 -13.13 18.15
CA LEU A 23 17.93 -14.15 18.29
C LEU A 23 18.59 -14.08 19.67
N ARG A 24 18.97 -12.88 20.16
CA ARG A 24 19.53 -12.70 21.50
C ARG A 24 18.60 -13.22 22.60
N ARG A 25 17.29 -12.96 22.47
CA ARG A 25 16.30 -13.46 23.44
C ARG A 25 16.10 -14.98 23.40
N LEU A 26 16.55 -15.65 22.35
CA LEU A 26 16.48 -17.10 22.20
C LEU A 26 17.79 -17.80 22.57
N ASP A 27 18.92 -17.14 22.33
CA ASP A 27 20.27 -17.65 22.62
C ASP A 27 21.13 -16.52 23.22
N GLU A 28 21.29 -16.55 24.55
CA GLU A 28 22.11 -15.57 25.27
C GLU A 28 23.60 -15.68 24.95
N PHE A 29 24.05 -16.86 24.52
CA PHE A 29 25.47 -17.13 24.29
C PHE A 29 25.91 -16.86 22.84
N ALA A 30 24.96 -16.71 21.89
CA ALA A 30 25.29 -16.45 20.50
C ALA A 30 26.13 -15.17 20.33
N GLN A 31 27.13 -15.21 19.46
CA GLN A 31 27.90 -14.05 19.04
C GLN A 31 27.21 -13.40 17.84
N ILE A 32 26.50 -12.30 18.08
CA ILE A 32 25.70 -11.62 17.06
C ILE A 32 26.41 -10.34 16.62
N THR A 33 26.68 -10.23 15.31
CA THR A 33 27.27 -9.03 14.71
C THR A 33 26.36 -8.51 13.59
N ILE A 34 26.00 -7.22 13.64
CA ILE A 34 25.32 -6.51 12.56
C ILE A 34 26.36 -5.67 11.81
N TYR A 35 26.44 -5.82 10.49
CA TYR A 35 27.17 -4.94 9.59
C TYR A 35 26.18 -4.06 8.83
N ASP A 36 26.32 -2.75 8.92
CA ASP A 36 25.55 -1.79 8.17
C ASP A 36 26.47 -0.81 7.44
N ARG A 37 26.25 -0.63 6.14
CA ARG A 37 27.07 0.28 5.31
C ARG A 37 26.81 1.75 5.61
N GLY A 38 25.61 2.06 6.13
CA GLY A 38 25.20 3.40 6.47
C GLY A 38 25.72 3.89 7.83
N PRO A 39 25.53 5.17 8.13
CA PRO A 39 25.92 5.76 9.41
C PRO A 39 24.92 5.49 10.54
N PHE A 40 23.77 4.89 10.25
CA PHE A 40 22.71 4.64 11.22
C PHE A 40 22.19 3.21 11.10
N VAL A 41 21.90 2.61 12.24
CA VAL A 41 21.21 1.34 12.39
C VAL A 41 19.81 1.59 12.96
N SER A 42 18.86 0.73 12.67
CA SER A 42 17.51 0.75 13.28
C SER A 42 16.84 2.14 13.31
N PHE A 43 16.71 2.74 12.16
CA PHE A 43 16.03 4.03 12.04
C PHE A 43 14.65 3.88 11.34
N ALA A 44 13.77 4.88 11.57
CA ALA A 44 12.41 4.92 11.04
C ALA A 44 12.39 5.40 9.59
N ASN A 45 12.57 4.50 8.62
CA ASN A 45 12.51 4.83 7.18
C ASN A 45 11.18 5.51 6.80
N CYS A 46 10.06 5.03 7.33
CA CYS A 46 8.74 5.61 7.06
C CYS A 46 8.56 7.02 7.66
N GLY A 47 9.46 7.44 8.56
CA GLY A 47 9.47 8.80 9.12
C GLY A 47 10.20 9.83 8.26
N LEU A 48 10.95 9.40 7.25
CA LEU A 48 11.82 10.27 6.45
C LEU A 48 11.05 11.39 5.71
N PRO A 49 9.95 11.13 4.99
CA PRO A 49 9.15 12.19 4.37
C PRO A 49 8.64 13.21 5.39
N TYR A 50 8.15 12.75 6.54
CA TYR A 50 7.62 13.59 7.62
C TYR A 50 8.72 14.43 8.30
N HIS A 51 9.95 13.93 8.31
CA HIS A 51 11.10 14.73 8.75
C HIS A 51 11.45 15.84 7.73
N VAL A 52 11.39 15.56 6.44
CA VAL A 52 11.54 16.59 5.41
C VAL A 52 10.47 17.67 5.57
N GLY A 53 9.22 17.28 5.85
CA GLY A 53 8.07 18.17 6.04
C GLY A 53 8.02 18.95 7.38
N ASN A 54 8.99 18.74 8.29
CA ASN A 54 8.96 19.26 9.67
C ASN A 54 7.81 18.73 10.56
N VAL A 55 7.08 17.70 10.14
CA VAL A 55 6.10 17.01 10.99
C VAL A 55 6.83 16.23 12.11
N ILE A 56 7.98 15.65 11.79
CA ILE A 56 8.95 15.12 12.75
C ILE A 56 10.18 16.05 12.74
N PRO A 57 10.20 17.12 13.55
CA PRO A 57 11.23 18.15 13.43
C PRO A 57 12.60 17.71 13.93
N GLN A 58 12.63 16.78 14.89
CA GLN A 58 13.85 16.34 15.55
C GLN A 58 14.38 15.04 14.91
N GLU A 59 15.53 15.09 14.24
CA GLU A 59 16.16 13.92 13.63
C GLU A 59 16.41 12.77 14.61
N PRO A 60 16.84 12.99 15.88
CA PRO A 60 16.98 11.90 16.84
C PRO A 60 15.71 11.08 17.07
N SER A 61 14.52 11.63 16.81
CA SER A 61 13.25 10.89 16.89
C SER A 61 13.12 9.79 15.82
N LEU A 62 13.93 9.85 14.77
CA LEU A 62 14.00 8.81 13.75
C LEU A 62 14.89 7.63 14.17
N LEU A 63 15.75 7.79 15.16
CA LEU A 63 16.70 6.77 15.62
C LEU A 63 16.03 5.88 16.67
N LEU A 64 15.60 4.68 16.27
CA LEU A 64 14.91 3.75 17.16
C LEU A 64 15.86 3.02 18.11
N ALA A 65 17.08 2.72 17.65
CA ALA A 65 18.15 2.14 18.44
C ALA A 65 19.52 2.54 17.91
N SER A 66 20.45 2.83 18.82
CA SER A 66 21.87 3.11 18.49
C SER A 66 22.73 1.84 18.61
N PRO A 67 23.96 1.85 18.07
CA PRO A 67 24.94 0.78 18.31
C PRO A 67 25.19 0.52 19.81
N GLU A 68 25.20 1.56 20.62
CA GLU A 68 25.39 1.49 22.08
C GLU A 68 24.19 0.77 22.73
N LEU A 69 22.95 1.13 22.33
CA LEU A 69 21.75 0.46 22.85
C LEU A 69 21.77 -1.05 22.51
N PHE A 70 22.16 -1.42 21.29
CA PHE A 70 22.31 -2.82 20.90
C PHE A 70 23.38 -3.53 21.73
N ARG A 71 24.52 -2.90 21.99
CA ARG A 71 25.59 -3.43 22.86
C ARG A 71 25.11 -3.58 24.30
N ASP A 72 24.62 -2.50 24.91
CA ASP A 72 24.41 -2.40 26.36
C ASP A 72 23.14 -3.17 26.81
N ARG A 73 22.11 -3.19 25.97
CA ARG A 73 20.84 -3.88 26.29
C ARG A 73 20.78 -5.30 25.77
N PHE A 74 21.41 -5.59 24.63
CA PHE A 74 21.25 -6.85 23.93
C PHE A 74 22.56 -7.62 23.73
N ASN A 75 23.70 -7.11 24.18
CA ASN A 75 25.01 -7.72 23.89
C ASN A 75 25.18 -8.09 22.41
N ILE A 76 24.76 -7.19 21.52
CA ILE A 76 24.89 -7.32 20.06
C ILE A 76 25.93 -6.33 19.57
N LYS A 77 26.90 -6.80 18.78
CA LYS A 77 27.91 -5.95 18.16
C LYS A 77 27.33 -5.35 16.90
N VAL A 78 27.32 -4.01 16.80
CA VAL A 78 26.93 -3.28 15.59
C VAL A 78 28.14 -2.55 15.04
N LYS A 79 28.39 -2.73 13.75
CA LYS A 79 29.42 -2.02 13.00
C LYS A 79 28.77 -1.24 11.86
N ILE A 80 28.52 0.04 12.10
CA ILE A 80 28.13 1.02 11.07
C ILE A 80 29.33 1.35 10.18
N HIS A 81 29.08 1.91 9.00
CA HIS A 81 30.11 2.17 7.97
C HIS A 81 30.87 0.91 7.54
N HIS A 82 30.27 -0.25 7.64
CA HIS A 82 30.87 -1.53 7.27
C HIS A 82 29.96 -2.25 6.27
N GLU A 83 30.42 -2.38 5.06
CA GLU A 83 29.71 -3.06 3.96
C GLU A 83 30.22 -4.48 3.80
N VAL A 84 29.34 -5.46 3.79
CA VAL A 84 29.65 -6.82 3.36
C VAL A 84 29.66 -6.83 1.84
N ILE A 85 30.85 -7.06 1.24
CA ILE A 85 31.04 -6.97 -0.20
C ILE A 85 31.15 -8.33 -0.89
N ALA A 86 31.41 -9.41 -0.14
CA ALA A 86 31.48 -10.78 -0.68
C ALA A 86 31.07 -11.80 0.39
N ILE A 87 30.63 -12.97 -0.07
CA ILE A 87 30.31 -14.15 0.76
C ILE A 87 31.01 -15.35 0.14
N ASP A 88 31.85 -16.04 0.92
CA ASP A 88 32.39 -17.34 0.61
C ASP A 88 31.57 -18.40 1.36
N ARG A 89 30.72 -19.13 0.64
CA ARG A 89 29.81 -20.13 1.20
C ARG A 89 30.53 -21.40 1.67
N GLU A 90 31.62 -21.77 1.00
CA GLU A 90 32.40 -22.99 1.35
C GLU A 90 33.15 -22.78 2.66
N LYS A 91 33.81 -21.62 2.80
CA LYS A 91 34.54 -21.26 4.03
C LYS A 91 33.63 -20.71 5.12
N ARG A 92 32.38 -20.35 4.79
CA ARG A 92 31.44 -19.61 5.66
C ARG A 92 32.06 -18.32 6.19
N THR A 93 32.60 -17.50 5.29
CA THR A 93 33.15 -16.19 5.62
C THR A 93 32.46 -15.10 4.80
N VAL A 94 32.44 -13.90 5.35
CA VAL A 94 32.07 -12.67 4.64
C VAL A 94 33.30 -11.77 4.55
N THR A 95 33.49 -11.10 3.42
CA THR A 95 34.45 -10.00 3.29
C THR A 95 33.74 -8.69 3.62
N VAL A 96 34.24 -8.00 4.62
CA VAL A 96 33.69 -6.74 5.13
C VAL A 96 34.63 -5.60 4.81
N LYS A 97 34.11 -4.54 4.19
CA LYS A 97 34.85 -3.31 3.89
C LYS A 97 34.38 -2.17 4.80
N ASN A 98 35.29 -1.53 5.48
CA ASN A 98 35.01 -0.25 6.12
C ASN A 98 34.95 0.82 5.02
N VAL A 99 33.75 1.41 4.81
CA VAL A 99 33.53 2.38 3.72
C VAL A 99 34.19 3.74 3.97
N THR A 100 34.61 4.00 5.20
CA THR A 100 35.32 5.25 5.57
C THR A 100 36.81 5.13 5.37
N THR A 101 37.43 4.01 5.80
CA THR A 101 38.90 3.81 5.70
C THR A 101 39.32 3.07 4.44
N GLY A 102 38.40 2.35 3.81
CA GLY A 102 38.68 1.46 2.67
C GLY A 102 39.26 0.09 3.05
N GLU A 103 39.59 -0.13 4.32
CA GLU A 103 40.14 -1.39 4.81
C GLU A 103 39.12 -2.53 4.71
N SER A 104 39.60 -3.73 4.37
CA SER A 104 38.76 -4.92 4.28
C SER A 104 39.34 -6.04 5.16
N PHE A 105 38.44 -6.85 5.72
CA PHE A 105 38.78 -8.03 6.52
C PHE A 105 37.77 -9.15 6.28
N GLU A 106 38.13 -10.35 6.61
CA GLU A 106 37.21 -11.49 6.62
C GLU A 106 36.63 -11.72 8.02
N ASP A 107 35.36 -12.12 8.07
CA ASP A 107 34.70 -12.56 9.28
C ASP A 107 33.92 -13.86 9.03
N ARG A 108 34.03 -14.82 9.94
CA ARG A 108 33.40 -16.14 9.83
C ARG A 108 32.02 -16.16 10.45
N TYR A 109 31.08 -16.93 9.88
CA TYR A 109 29.76 -17.16 10.43
C TYR A 109 29.43 -18.66 10.54
N ASP A 110 28.55 -19.01 11.47
CA ASP A 110 27.83 -20.29 11.48
C ASP A 110 26.50 -20.15 10.75
N ASP A 111 25.78 -19.02 10.95
CA ASP A 111 24.62 -18.61 10.17
C ASP A 111 24.75 -17.13 9.74
N LEU A 112 24.24 -16.83 8.53
CA LEU A 112 24.25 -15.50 7.93
C LEU A 112 22.82 -15.05 7.63
N VAL A 113 22.47 -13.81 7.97
CA VAL A 113 21.16 -13.22 7.64
C VAL A 113 21.37 -12.04 6.69
N LEU A 114 20.79 -12.11 5.50
CA LEU A 114 20.80 -11.03 4.51
C LEU A 114 19.55 -10.17 4.68
N SER A 115 19.72 -8.91 5.07
CA SER A 115 18.66 -7.91 5.20
C SER A 115 19.06 -6.59 4.50
N PRO A 116 19.54 -6.64 3.22
CA PRO A 116 20.08 -5.46 2.55
C PRO A 116 19.00 -4.45 2.15
N GLY A 117 17.73 -4.87 2.17
CA GLY A 117 16.58 -4.03 1.80
C GLY A 117 16.45 -3.83 0.29
N ALA A 118 15.97 -2.64 -0.10
CA ALA A 118 15.79 -2.24 -1.49
C ALA A 118 16.35 -0.83 -1.72
N SER A 119 16.77 -0.54 -2.94
CA SER A 119 17.23 0.79 -3.38
C SER A 119 16.15 1.52 -4.18
N PRO A 120 16.10 2.85 -4.14
CA PRO A 120 15.28 3.63 -5.05
C PRO A 120 15.60 3.30 -6.51
N LEU A 121 14.56 3.18 -7.32
CA LEU A 121 14.71 2.96 -8.75
C LEU A 121 15.17 4.27 -9.41
N LYS A 122 16.37 4.24 -9.99
CA LYS A 122 16.88 5.28 -10.88
C LYS A 122 16.98 4.68 -12.28
N PRO A 123 16.08 5.03 -13.22
CA PRO A 123 16.22 4.60 -14.63
C PRO A 123 17.45 5.28 -15.27
N ASP A 124 17.91 4.72 -16.36
CA ASP A 124 19.01 5.32 -17.14
C ASP A 124 18.46 6.48 -18.00
N LEU A 125 18.28 7.62 -17.36
CA LEU A 125 17.78 8.84 -17.97
C LEU A 125 18.75 10.00 -17.69
N PRO A 126 18.86 10.97 -18.61
CA PRO A 126 19.77 12.09 -18.45
C PRO A 126 19.36 12.98 -17.27
N GLY A 127 20.35 13.43 -16.49
CA GLY A 127 20.20 14.45 -15.47
C GLY A 127 19.66 13.98 -14.12
N LEU A 128 19.56 12.67 -13.85
CA LEU A 128 19.09 12.17 -12.56
C LEU A 128 20.09 12.33 -11.41
N ASP A 129 21.33 12.69 -11.72
CA ASP A 129 22.38 12.97 -10.73
C ASP A 129 22.71 14.48 -10.62
N LEU A 130 21.91 15.35 -11.24
CA LEU A 130 22.07 16.79 -11.12
C LEU A 130 21.82 17.27 -9.68
N PRO A 131 22.52 18.33 -9.23
CA PRO A 131 22.20 19.00 -7.98
C PRO A 131 20.72 19.44 -7.94
N GLY A 132 20.04 19.18 -6.82
CA GLY A 132 18.61 19.43 -6.70
C GLY A 132 17.71 18.23 -7.06
N VAL A 133 18.29 17.10 -7.54
CA VAL A 133 17.57 15.86 -7.78
C VAL A 133 17.87 14.86 -6.67
N PHE A 134 16.84 14.36 -5.99
CA PHE A 134 16.96 13.52 -4.81
C PHE A 134 16.12 12.26 -4.87
N THR A 135 16.55 11.25 -4.12
CA THR A 135 15.74 10.12 -3.67
C THR A 135 15.56 10.21 -2.15
N VAL A 136 14.61 9.44 -1.59
CA VAL A 136 14.38 9.40 -0.14
C VAL A 136 14.52 7.95 0.33
N ARG A 137 15.64 7.62 0.97
CA ARG A 137 15.92 6.27 1.47
C ARG A 137 16.59 6.27 2.84
N THR A 138 17.41 7.27 3.13
CA THR A 138 18.27 7.33 4.32
C THR A 138 18.15 8.68 5.03
N ILE A 139 18.61 8.77 6.27
CA ILE A 139 18.70 10.04 7.01
C ILE A 139 19.60 11.07 6.27
N PRO A 140 20.78 10.71 5.74
CA PRO A 140 21.55 11.61 4.90
C PRO A 140 20.77 12.24 3.73
N ASP A 141 19.87 11.48 3.08
CA ASP A 141 19.04 12.02 1.99
C ASP A 141 18.12 13.13 2.52
N THR A 142 17.48 12.92 3.66
CA THR A 142 16.61 13.96 4.26
C THR A 142 17.37 15.21 4.67
N ARG A 143 18.60 15.04 5.19
CA ARG A 143 19.49 16.18 5.48
C ARG A 143 19.81 16.98 4.22
N ALA A 144 20.16 16.27 3.12
CA ALA A 144 20.47 16.90 1.84
C ALA A 144 19.26 17.67 1.27
N ILE A 145 18.07 17.07 1.31
CA ILE A 145 16.83 17.71 0.83
C ILE A 145 16.50 18.95 1.67
N ARG A 146 16.55 18.84 3.00
CA ARG A 146 16.27 19.97 3.92
C ARG A 146 17.26 21.10 3.70
N ALA A 147 18.56 20.79 3.65
CA ALA A 147 19.61 21.77 3.40
C ALA A 147 19.43 22.45 2.03
N TRP A 148 19.06 21.68 0.99
CA TRP A 148 18.79 22.23 -0.34
C TRP A 148 17.65 23.24 -0.30
N ILE A 149 16.50 22.89 0.29
CA ILE A 149 15.34 23.78 0.41
C ILE A 149 15.73 25.08 1.13
N GLU A 150 16.50 24.99 2.20
CA GLU A 150 16.89 26.13 3.04
C GLU A 150 17.95 27.02 2.37
N THR A 151 18.96 26.43 1.73
CA THR A 151 20.08 27.20 1.13
C THR A 151 19.71 27.83 -0.20
N THR A 152 18.89 27.14 -1.01
CA THR A 152 18.46 27.67 -2.33
C THR A 152 17.17 28.46 -2.25
N GLN A 153 16.50 28.51 -1.09
CA GLN A 153 15.16 29.11 -0.94
C GLN A 153 14.17 28.55 -1.96
N ALA A 154 14.20 27.21 -2.16
CA ALA A 154 13.38 26.52 -3.15
C ALA A 154 11.89 26.79 -2.90
N THR A 155 11.16 27.09 -3.97
CA THR A 155 9.72 27.39 -3.94
C THR A 155 8.90 26.40 -4.74
N ARG A 156 9.51 25.65 -5.69
CA ARG A 156 8.83 24.72 -6.60
C ARG A 156 9.48 23.35 -6.54
N ALA A 157 8.64 22.32 -6.42
CA ALA A 157 9.09 20.95 -6.41
C ALA A 157 8.31 20.09 -7.42
N ILE A 158 9.01 19.17 -8.07
CA ILE A 158 8.37 18.09 -8.84
C ILE A 158 8.66 16.78 -8.12
N VAL A 159 7.61 16.01 -7.86
CA VAL A 159 7.71 14.64 -7.36
C VAL A 159 7.40 13.69 -8.52
N ALA A 160 8.37 12.92 -8.96
CA ALA A 160 8.22 11.93 -10.01
C ALA A 160 7.86 10.58 -9.41
N GLY A 161 6.62 10.13 -9.64
CA GLY A 161 6.03 8.90 -9.11
C GLY A 161 4.97 9.13 -8.04
N GLY A 162 3.76 8.64 -8.29
CA GLY A 162 2.57 8.77 -7.44
C GLY A 162 2.30 7.54 -6.56
N GLY A 163 3.34 6.82 -6.12
CA GLY A 163 3.26 5.76 -5.11
C GLY A 163 3.29 6.31 -3.69
N PHE A 164 3.41 5.44 -2.67
CA PHE A 164 3.43 5.82 -1.24
C PHE A 164 4.45 6.93 -0.95
N ILE A 165 5.72 6.71 -1.28
CA ILE A 165 6.81 7.68 -1.02
C ILE A 165 6.54 9.01 -1.74
N GLY A 166 6.05 8.93 -3.01
CA GLY A 166 5.76 10.14 -3.79
C GLY A 166 4.63 10.97 -3.20
N LEU A 167 3.55 10.35 -2.74
CA LEU A 167 2.43 11.03 -2.10
C LEU A 167 2.83 11.65 -0.76
N GLU A 168 3.53 10.89 0.09
CA GLU A 168 4.05 11.40 1.37
C GLU A 168 5.03 12.56 1.15
N MET A 169 5.90 12.48 0.13
CA MET A 169 6.80 13.59 -0.19
C MET A 169 6.05 14.80 -0.74
N ALA A 170 5.06 14.60 -1.62
CA ALA A 170 4.26 15.71 -2.16
C ALA A 170 3.52 16.48 -1.06
N GLU A 171 2.89 15.78 -0.13
CA GLU A 171 2.27 16.36 1.06
C GLU A 171 3.28 17.15 1.90
N ASN A 172 4.41 16.51 2.23
CA ASN A 172 5.38 17.09 3.15
C ASN A 172 6.15 18.29 2.54
N LEU A 173 6.38 18.30 1.23
CA LEU A 173 6.90 19.48 0.53
C LEU A 173 5.86 20.61 0.49
N ARG A 174 4.58 20.27 0.33
CA ARG A 174 3.48 21.22 0.41
C ARG A 174 3.38 21.86 1.81
N HIS A 175 3.53 21.07 2.89
CA HIS A 175 3.63 21.57 4.27
C HIS A 175 4.82 22.51 4.48
N ARG A 176 5.91 22.37 3.72
CA ARG A 176 7.04 23.30 3.70
C ARG A 176 6.76 24.58 2.90
N GLY A 177 5.57 24.72 2.32
CA GLY A 177 5.15 25.90 1.55
C GLY A 177 5.56 25.89 0.08
N LEU A 178 6.09 24.78 -0.46
CA LEU A 178 6.46 24.72 -1.87
C LEU A 178 5.21 24.54 -2.76
N GLU A 179 5.27 25.05 -3.98
CA GLU A 179 4.40 24.62 -5.06
C GLU A 179 4.83 23.23 -5.52
N VAL A 180 3.88 22.28 -5.54
CA VAL A 180 4.21 20.87 -5.81
C VAL A 180 3.47 20.36 -7.04
N GLY A 181 4.23 19.88 -8.03
CA GLY A 181 3.74 19.08 -9.13
C GLY A 181 4.05 17.59 -8.89
N LEU A 182 3.07 16.72 -9.12
CA LEU A 182 3.23 15.27 -9.04
C LEU A 182 3.14 14.68 -10.45
N LEU A 183 4.25 14.11 -10.93
CA LEU A 183 4.38 13.50 -12.25
C LEU A 183 4.17 11.98 -12.14
N GLN A 184 3.20 11.43 -12.87
CA GLN A 184 2.89 10.01 -12.86
C GLN A 184 2.70 9.48 -14.28
N ASN A 185 3.36 8.36 -14.59
CA ASN A 185 3.34 7.74 -15.91
C ASN A 185 2.02 7.02 -16.26
N SER A 186 1.16 6.77 -15.29
CA SER A 186 -0.15 6.18 -15.48
C SER A 186 -1.28 7.19 -15.24
N ALA A 187 -2.51 6.79 -15.58
CA ALA A 187 -3.70 7.62 -15.42
C ALA A 187 -4.07 7.92 -13.96
N GLN A 188 -3.40 7.30 -13.00
CA GLN A 188 -3.71 7.45 -11.58
C GLN A 188 -2.47 7.38 -10.69
N VAL A 189 -2.54 8.05 -9.53
CA VAL A 189 -1.64 7.78 -8.40
C VAL A 189 -2.05 6.48 -7.70
N MET A 190 -1.31 6.05 -6.68
CA MET A 190 -1.58 4.79 -5.96
C MET A 190 -1.82 3.59 -6.90
N PRO A 191 -0.84 3.19 -7.72
CA PRO A 191 -1.02 2.11 -8.71
C PRO A 191 -1.58 0.78 -8.17
N PRO A 192 -1.40 0.39 -6.90
CA PRO A 192 -2.02 -0.83 -6.36
C PRO A 192 -3.55 -0.79 -6.26
N MET A 193 -4.15 0.40 -6.11
CA MET A 193 -5.60 0.61 -5.95
C MET A 193 -6.34 0.60 -7.30
N ASP A 194 -7.64 0.30 -7.30
CA ASP A 194 -8.48 0.46 -8.48
C ASP A 194 -8.79 1.94 -8.75
N ALA A 195 -9.01 2.30 -10.03
CA ALA A 195 -9.03 3.69 -10.48
C ALA A 195 -10.14 4.52 -9.81
N GLU A 196 -11.33 3.96 -9.72
CA GLU A 196 -12.49 4.62 -9.10
C GLU A 196 -12.28 4.88 -7.60
N MET A 197 -11.49 4.03 -6.93
CA MET A 197 -11.14 4.24 -5.52
C MET A 197 -10.07 5.32 -5.32
N VAL A 198 -9.40 5.73 -6.38
CA VAL A 198 -8.36 6.77 -6.35
C VAL A 198 -8.89 8.14 -6.77
N GLU A 199 -9.99 8.21 -7.51
CA GLU A 199 -10.49 9.51 -8.01
C GLU A 199 -10.79 10.53 -6.89
N PRO A 200 -11.40 10.15 -5.75
CA PRO A 200 -11.54 11.09 -4.62
C PRO A 200 -10.19 11.56 -4.05
N LEU A 201 -9.14 10.74 -4.12
CA LEU A 201 -7.78 11.15 -3.73
C LEU A 201 -7.19 12.15 -4.74
N HIS A 202 -7.44 11.98 -6.05
CA HIS A 202 -7.01 12.97 -7.06
C HIS A 202 -7.66 14.33 -6.81
N GLN A 203 -8.96 14.35 -6.51
CA GLN A 203 -9.66 15.58 -6.16
C GLN A 203 -9.07 16.22 -4.90
N HIS A 204 -8.86 15.43 -3.87
CA HIS A 204 -8.28 15.88 -2.60
C HIS A 204 -6.87 16.47 -2.76
N LEU A 205 -6.02 15.86 -3.59
CA LEU A 205 -4.69 16.39 -3.92
C LEU A 205 -4.78 17.76 -4.60
N ARG A 206 -5.69 17.92 -5.58
CA ARG A 206 -5.91 19.21 -6.26
C ARG A 206 -6.42 20.29 -5.30
N GLU A 207 -7.36 19.96 -4.43
CA GLU A 207 -7.90 20.85 -3.39
C GLU A 207 -6.81 21.35 -2.43
N HIS A 208 -5.77 20.53 -2.19
CA HIS A 208 -4.62 20.89 -1.37
C HIS A 208 -3.47 21.53 -2.18
N GLY A 209 -3.72 21.89 -3.45
CA GLY A 209 -2.77 22.63 -4.28
C GLY A 209 -1.64 21.78 -4.86
N ILE A 210 -1.85 20.46 -5.01
CA ILE A 210 -0.96 19.59 -5.76
C ILE A 210 -1.40 19.56 -7.23
N THR A 211 -0.49 19.92 -8.14
CA THR A 211 -0.74 19.81 -9.58
C THR A 211 -0.45 18.39 -10.05
N LEU A 212 -1.47 17.68 -10.54
CA LEU A 212 -1.33 16.31 -11.04
C LEU A 212 -0.98 16.31 -12.55
N HIS A 213 0.15 15.70 -12.89
CA HIS A 213 0.60 15.45 -14.26
C HIS A 213 0.51 13.94 -14.54
N LEU A 214 -0.71 13.45 -14.77
CA LEU A 214 -0.99 12.03 -15.04
C LEU A 214 -0.73 11.67 -16.50
N ASN A 215 -0.52 10.37 -16.79
CA ASN A 215 -0.15 9.84 -18.11
C ASN A 215 1.13 10.47 -18.69
N ARG A 216 2.04 10.89 -17.82
CA ARG A 216 3.29 11.55 -18.21
C ARG A 216 4.49 10.86 -17.57
N ALA A 217 5.31 10.23 -18.38
CA ALA A 217 6.55 9.58 -17.93
C ALA A 217 7.70 10.60 -17.86
N LEU A 218 8.55 10.47 -16.83
CA LEU A 218 9.82 11.20 -16.77
C LEU A 218 10.74 10.73 -17.90
N GLU A 219 11.30 11.65 -18.70
CA GLU A 219 12.24 11.38 -19.79
C GLU A 219 13.64 11.92 -19.53
N GLY A 220 13.78 12.83 -18.59
CA GLY A 220 15.07 13.38 -18.19
C GLY A 220 14.93 14.69 -17.42
N ILE A 221 16.06 15.19 -16.94
CA ILE A 221 16.16 16.46 -16.22
C ILE A 221 17.33 17.24 -16.80
N ALA A 222 17.16 18.54 -16.99
CA ALA A 222 18.21 19.44 -17.43
C ALA A 222 18.38 20.59 -16.43
N SER A 223 19.58 21.06 -16.25
CA SER A 223 19.87 22.30 -15.50
C SER A 223 19.64 23.52 -16.41
N GLY A 224 19.03 24.56 -15.86
CA GLY A 224 18.76 25.81 -16.56
C GLY A 224 19.01 27.03 -15.67
N PRO A 225 18.91 28.25 -16.22
CA PRO A 225 19.17 29.49 -15.46
C PRO A 225 18.15 29.72 -14.33
N ASN A 226 16.98 29.12 -14.42
CA ASN A 226 15.88 29.28 -13.45
C ASN A 226 15.59 27.98 -12.64
N GLY A 227 16.61 27.14 -12.43
CA GLY A 227 16.48 25.87 -11.74
C GLY A 227 16.52 24.65 -12.67
N LEU A 228 15.74 23.62 -12.34
CA LEU A 228 15.68 22.38 -13.10
C LEU A 228 14.52 22.40 -14.10
N THR A 229 14.77 21.84 -15.26
CA THR A 229 13.74 21.57 -16.28
C THR A 229 13.50 20.06 -16.35
N VAL A 230 12.32 19.62 -15.96
CA VAL A 230 11.90 18.22 -15.98
C VAL A 230 11.21 17.93 -17.30
N LYS A 231 11.85 17.11 -18.12
CA LYS A 231 11.30 16.63 -19.39
C LYS A 231 10.40 15.43 -19.13
N ALA A 232 9.18 15.51 -19.64
CA ALA A 232 8.20 14.45 -19.49
C ALA A 232 7.51 14.18 -20.83
N SER A 233 7.12 12.93 -21.05
CA SER A 233 6.35 12.55 -22.24
C SER A 233 5.07 13.37 -22.30
N HIS A 234 4.77 13.90 -23.47
CA HIS A 234 3.61 14.74 -23.74
C HIS A 234 3.55 16.05 -22.93
N GLY A 235 2.99 17.09 -23.52
CA GLY A 235 2.84 18.42 -22.91
C GLY A 235 4.16 19.19 -22.76
N ASN A 236 4.11 20.32 -22.07
CA ASN A 236 5.27 21.20 -21.87
C ASN A 236 6.20 20.65 -20.78
N ASP A 237 7.47 21.02 -20.86
CA ASP A 237 8.45 20.79 -19.80
C ASP A 237 7.99 21.44 -18.49
N LEU A 238 8.36 20.83 -17.36
CA LEU A 238 8.03 21.33 -16.04
C LEU A 238 9.26 21.97 -15.41
N HIS A 239 9.06 23.04 -14.64
CA HIS A 239 10.16 23.75 -13.97
C HIS A 239 10.09 23.52 -12.47
N ALA A 240 11.24 23.27 -11.86
CA ALA A 240 11.37 23.00 -10.43
C ALA A 240 12.69 23.54 -9.87
N ASP A 241 12.71 23.81 -8.57
CA ASP A 241 13.93 24.12 -7.82
C ASP A 241 14.51 22.85 -7.18
N LEU A 242 13.65 21.83 -6.99
CA LEU A 242 14.07 20.48 -6.60
C LEU A 242 13.17 19.40 -7.23
N VAL A 243 13.72 18.21 -7.42
CA VAL A 243 13.00 17.03 -7.92
C VAL A 243 13.20 15.87 -6.96
N ILE A 244 12.10 15.21 -6.59
CA ILE A 244 12.12 13.96 -5.81
C ILE A 244 11.78 12.78 -6.74
N LEU A 245 12.65 11.78 -6.79
CA LEU A 245 12.45 10.56 -7.54
C LEU A 245 11.77 9.50 -6.66
N GLY A 246 10.46 9.38 -6.77
CA GLY A 246 9.61 8.38 -6.11
C GLY A 246 9.17 7.25 -7.06
N LEU A 247 10.04 6.83 -7.97
CA LEU A 247 9.73 5.92 -9.09
C LEU A 247 9.57 4.44 -8.69
N GLY A 248 9.65 4.15 -7.39
CA GLY A 248 9.62 2.80 -6.83
C GLY A 248 10.98 2.35 -6.34
N VAL A 249 11.06 1.06 -5.98
CA VAL A 249 12.27 0.45 -5.42
C VAL A 249 12.57 -0.88 -6.11
N ARG A 250 13.84 -1.28 -6.09
CA ARG A 250 14.27 -2.62 -6.50
C ARG A 250 15.00 -3.32 -5.36
N PRO A 251 14.87 -4.65 -5.22
CA PRO A 251 15.56 -5.40 -4.18
C PRO A 251 17.07 -5.34 -4.34
N GLU A 252 17.80 -5.22 -3.24
CA GLU A 252 19.26 -5.27 -3.19
C GLU A 252 19.73 -6.72 -3.19
N THR A 253 19.99 -7.29 -4.36
CA THR A 253 20.31 -8.71 -4.52
C THR A 253 21.70 -8.99 -5.08
N ALA A 254 22.49 -7.95 -5.33
CA ALA A 254 23.82 -8.09 -5.93
C ALA A 254 24.73 -9.02 -5.12
N LEU A 255 24.77 -8.87 -3.80
CA LEU A 255 25.58 -9.71 -2.90
C LEU A 255 25.14 -11.18 -2.94
N ALA A 256 23.81 -11.43 -2.87
CA ALA A 256 23.25 -12.78 -2.94
C ALA A 256 23.52 -13.44 -4.29
N LYS A 257 23.35 -12.68 -5.39
CA LYS A 257 23.64 -13.14 -6.75
C LYS A 257 25.12 -13.50 -6.93
N ALA A 258 26.03 -12.65 -6.46
CA ALA A 258 27.48 -12.90 -6.53
C ALA A 258 27.89 -14.13 -5.72
N ALA A 259 27.21 -14.41 -4.60
CA ALA A 259 27.39 -15.62 -3.80
C ALA A 259 26.74 -16.88 -4.40
N GLY A 260 26.10 -16.81 -5.56
CA GLY A 260 25.42 -17.94 -6.20
C GLY A 260 24.15 -18.40 -5.48
N LEU A 261 23.48 -17.53 -4.72
CA LEU A 261 22.18 -17.81 -4.15
C LEU A 261 21.09 -17.67 -5.22
N THR A 262 20.04 -18.50 -5.11
CA THR A 262 18.93 -18.49 -6.06
C THR A 262 18.10 -17.22 -5.91
N LEU A 263 17.88 -16.53 -7.04
CA LEU A 263 16.94 -15.42 -7.14
C LEU A 263 15.63 -15.91 -7.76
N GLY A 264 14.52 -15.35 -7.33
CA GLY A 264 13.20 -15.64 -7.89
C GLY A 264 12.95 -14.89 -9.22
N ALA A 265 11.82 -15.16 -9.84
CA ALA A 265 11.45 -14.62 -11.15
C ALA A 265 11.27 -13.09 -11.16
N ARG A 266 11.08 -12.45 -10.02
CA ARG A 266 10.96 -11.00 -9.88
C ARG A 266 12.26 -10.31 -9.45
N GLY A 267 13.34 -11.10 -9.35
CA GLY A 267 14.68 -10.61 -9.03
C GLY A 267 14.98 -10.51 -7.54
N GLY A 268 14.07 -10.89 -6.65
CA GLY A 268 14.31 -10.98 -5.20
C GLY A 268 15.03 -12.27 -4.81
N ILE A 269 15.58 -12.31 -3.60
CA ILE A 269 16.18 -13.53 -3.05
C ILE A 269 15.07 -14.53 -2.77
N GLN A 270 15.20 -15.75 -3.33
CA GLN A 270 14.25 -16.83 -3.06
C GLN A 270 14.50 -17.40 -1.66
N VAL A 271 13.44 -17.54 -0.88
CA VAL A 271 13.47 -18.12 0.47
C VAL A 271 12.33 -19.12 0.66
N ASP A 272 12.53 -20.05 1.58
CA ASP A 272 11.47 -20.94 2.07
C ASP A 272 10.60 -20.21 3.12
N ASP A 273 9.65 -20.92 3.71
CA ASP A 273 8.76 -20.38 4.74
C ASP A 273 9.46 -20.12 6.10
N GLN A 274 10.67 -20.62 6.27
CA GLN A 274 11.55 -20.33 7.41
C GLN A 274 12.60 -19.24 7.09
N MET A 275 12.45 -18.55 5.96
CA MET A 275 13.38 -17.51 5.46
C MET A 275 14.77 -18.04 5.10
N ARG A 276 14.97 -19.36 4.88
CA ARG A 276 16.23 -19.89 4.37
C ARG A 276 16.33 -19.67 2.86
N THR A 277 17.51 -19.35 2.42
CA THR A 277 17.84 -19.26 0.99
C THR A 277 18.13 -20.67 0.41
N SER A 278 18.67 -20.73 -0.81
CA SER A 278 19.20 -21.98 -1.39
C SER A 278 20.43 -22.54 -0.64
N ASP A 279 20.94 -21.83 0.36
CA ASP A 279 21.98 -22.28 1.28
C ASP A 279 21.39 -22.45 2.69
N PRO A 280 21.52 -23.63 3.34
CA PRO A 280 20.89 -23.89 4.63
C PRO A 280 21.41 -23.03 5.80
N HIS A 281 22.57 -22.40 5.63
CA HIS A 281 23.19 -21.52 6.62
C HIS A 281 23.00 -20.03 6.31
N ILE A 282 22.29 -19.70 5.22
CA ILE A 282 22.03 -18.31 4.82
C ILE A 282 20.53 -18.07 4.76
N PHE A 283 20.10 -17.09 5.54
CA PHE A 283 18.71 -16.60 5.59
C PHE A 283 18.64 -15.25 4.89
N ALA A 284 17.45 -14.89 4.39
CA ALA A 284 17.22 -13.55 3.86
C ALA A 284 15.84 -13.03 4.30
N VAL A 285 15.75 -11.72 4.59
CA VAL A 285 14.55 -11.07 5.11
C VAL A 285 14.42 -9.64 4.59
N GLY A 286 13.20 -9.11 4.66
CA GLY A 286 12.87 -7.71 4.30
C GLY A 286 12.62 -7.52 2.81
N ASP A 287 12.86 -6.30 2.33
CA ASP A 287 12.46 -5.87 0.99
C ASP A 287 13.22 -6.58 -0.16
N ALA A 288 14.27 -7.32 0.19
CA ALA A 288 15.11 -8.04 -0.78
C ALA A 288 14.59 -9.43 -1.16
N VAL A 289 13.57 -9.96 -0.46
CA VAL A 289 13.11 -11.34 -0.64
C VAL A 289 11.83 -11.43 -1.46
N GLU A 290 11.69 -12.54 -2.20
CA GLU A 290 10.39 -12.94 -2.78
C GLU A 290 9.64 -13.83 -1.80
N VAL A 291 8.36 -13.53 -1.61
CA VAL A 291 7.48 -14.24 -0.68
C VAL A 291 6.13 -14.56 -1.33
N LYS A 292 5.48 -15.58 -0.81
CA LYS A 292 4.16 -16.03 -1.29
C LYS A 292 3.08 -14.99 -1.01
N GLU A 293 2.30 -14.63 -2.04
CA GLU A 293 1.04 -13.90 -1.92
C GLU A 293 -0.09 -14.89 -1.60
N LEU A 294 -0.94 -14.57 -0.62
CA LEU A 294 -1.89 -15.52 -0.02
C LEU A 294 -3.09 -15.87 -0.92
N ILE A 295 -3.50 -14.98 -1.83
CA ILE A 295 -4.71 -15.18 -2.64
C ILE A 295 -4.42 -16.07 -3.85
N THR A 296 -3.38 -15.74 -4.60
CA THR A 296 -2.98 -16.44 -5.84
C THR A 296 -1.97 -17.55 -5.60
N GLY A 297 -1.26 -17.50 -4.46
CA GLY A 297 -0.11 -18.38 -4.20
C GLY A 297 1.16 -18.00 -4.98
N SER A 298 1.12 -16.93 -5.77
CA SER A 298 2.27 -16.49 -6.57
C SER A 298 3.35 -15.81 -5.72
N GLN A 299 4.60 -15.81 -6.20
CA GLN A 299 5.69 -15.08 -5.56
C GLN A 299 5.59 -13.59 -5.87
N MET A 300 5.85 -12.75 -4.88
CA MET A 300 5.88 -11.29 -5.02
C MET A 300 6.99 -10.63 -4.21
N LEU A 301 7.37 -9.44 -4.63
CA LEU A 301 8.19 -8.51 -3.84
C LEU A 301 7.24 -7.58 -3.07
N LEU A 302 7.47 -7.40 -1.78
CA LEU A 302 6.66 -6.50 -0.95
C LEU A 302 7.56 -5.73 0.03
N ALA A 303 7.89 -4.50 -0.34
CA ALA A 303 8.73 -3.61 0.46
C ALA A 303 7.90 -2.90 1.55
N LEU A 304 7.56 -3.62 2.61
CA LEU A 304 6.82 -3.11 3.77
C LEU A 304 7.48 -3.56 5.09
N ALA A 305 7.51 -2.65 6.07
CA ALA A 305 8.14 -2.88 7.36
C ALA A 305 7.47 -4.00 8.18
N GLY A 306 6.14 -4.15 8.12
CA GLY A 306 5.40 -5.19 8.82
C GLY A 306 5.87 -6.62 8.45
N PRO A 307 5.84 -7.01 7.18
CA PRO A 307 6.42 -8.28 6.72
C PRO A 307 7.89 -8.43 7.07
N ALA A 308 8.72 -7.40 6.86
CA ALA A 308 10.16 -7.45 7.15
C ALA A 308 10.43 -7.80 8.63
N ASN A 309 9.72 -7.17 9.57
CA ASN A 309 9.85 -7.46 11.00
C ASN A 309 9.41 -8.90 11.35
N ARG A 310 8.31 -9.40 10.76
CA ARG A 310 7.86 -10.78 10.97
C ARG A 310 8.85 -11.80 10.41
N GLN A 311 9.40 -11.54 9.22
CA GLN A 311 10.44 -12.36 8.58
C GLN A 311 11.70 -12.43 9.44
N GLY A 312 12.18 -11.29 9.96
CA GLY A 312 13.32 -11.25 10.88
C GLY A 312 13.10 -12.12 12.13
N ARG A 313 11.89 -12.10 12.68
CA ARG A 313 11.52 -12.95 13.82
C ARG A 313 11.54 -14.44 13.44
N ILE A 314 10.99 -14.81 12.27
CA ILE A 314 10.97 -16.20 11.77
C ILE A 314 12.39 -16.70 11.51
N ALA A 315 13.25 -15.92 10.85
CA ALA A 315 14.65 -16.27 10.63
C ALA A 315 15.39 -16.57 11.95
N ALA A 316 15.20 -15.74 12.98
CA ALA A 316 15.79 -15.97 14.29
C ALA A 316 15.25 -17.25 14.96
N ASP A 317 13.95 -17.51 14.88
CA ASP A 317 13.35 -18.75 15.39
C ASP A 317 13.93 -19.98 14.66
N ALA A 318 14.07 -19.93 13.33
CA ALA A 318 14.64 -21.01 12.51
C ALA A 318 16.14 -21.27 12.80
N ILE A 319 16.94 -20.20 12.99
CA ILE A 319 18.35 -20.29 13.40
C ILE A 319 18.48 -21.02 14.75
N CYS A 320 17.53 -20.84 15.65
CA CYS A 320 17.47 -21.50 16.96
C CYS A 320 16.74 -22.86 16.93
N GLY A 321 16.41 -23.40 15.76
CA GLY A 321 15.77 -24.72 15.63
C GLY A 321 14.31 -24.76 16.06
N ARG A 322 13.62 -23.63 16.12
CA ARG A 322 12.18 -23.55 16.45
C ARG A 322 11.34 -23.79 15.20
N ASP A 323 10.23 -24.49 15.37
CA ASP A 323 9.22 -24.64 14.34
C ASP A 323 8.38 -23.36 14.23
N SER A 324 8.73 -22.52 13.24
CA SER A 324 8.08 -21.24 12.96
C SER A 324 8.11 -20.99 11.48
N SER A 325 6.99 -20.59 10.88
CA SER A 325 6.89 -20.38 9.44
C SER A 325 6.23 -19.04 9.07
N PHE A 326 6.70 -18.44 7.99
CA PHE A 326 6.14 -17.24 7.39
C PHE A 326 5.03 -17.63 6.41
N ARG A 327 3.78 -17.35 6.76
CA ARG A 327 2.61 -17.77 5.98
C ARG A 327 2.44 -17.03 4.65
N GLY A 328 3.22 -15.98 4.43
CA GLY A 328 3.12 -15.12 3.25
C GLY A 328 2.52 -13.74 3.56
N VAL A 329 2.16 -13.04 2.51
CA VAL A 329 1.67 -11.65 2.53
C VAL A 329 0.38 -11.49 1.73
N GLN A 330 -0.37 -10.44 2.01
CA GLN A 330 -1.56 -10.05 1.27
C GLN A 330 -1.54 -8.55 0.88
N GLY A 331 -0.40 -7.88 1.08
CA GLY A 331 -0.20 -6.50 0.65
C GLY A 331 -0.98 -5.46 1.44
N THR A 332 -1.30 -5.73 2.72
CA THR A 332 -2.01 -4.75 3.55
C THR A 332 -1.18 -3.49 3.71
N SER A 333 -1.75 -2.37 3.31
CA SER A 333 -1.06 -1.07 3.26
C SER A 333 -2.02 0.10 3.46
N ILE A 334 -1.48 1.21 3.95
CA ILE A 334 -2.20 2.47 4.14
C ILE A 334 -1.28 3.64 3.82
N CYS A 335 -1.84 4.69 3.26
CA CYS A 335 -1.19 5.98 3.04
C CYS A 335 -2.09 7.09 3.58
N GLY A 336 -1.53 7.99 4.37
CA GLY A 336 -2.14 9.27 4.69
C GLY A 336 -1.78 10.30 3.63
N VAL A 337 -2.73 11.15 3.25
CA VAL A 337 -2.51 12.28 2.34
C VAL A 337 -3.34 13.45 2.87
N PHE A 338 -2.70 14.38 3.55
CA PHE A 338 -3.34 15.43 4.35
C PHE A 338 -4.29 14.82 5.40
N ASP A 339 -5.57 15.14 5.35
CA ASP A 339 -6.57 14.58 6.27
C ASP A 339 -7.32 13.36 5.69
N LEU A 340 -6.90 12.86 4.52
CA LEU A 340 -7.46 11.68 3.88
C LEU A 340 -6.54 10.47 4.07
N ALA A 341 -7.11 9.30 4.31
CA ALA A 341 -6.41 8.03 4.31
C ALA A 341 -6.92 7.12 3.20
N ILE A 342 -6.01 6.42 2.53
CA ILE A 342 -6.33 5.39 1.54
C ILE A 342 -5.60 4.11 1.90
N ALA A 343 -6.33 2.99 1.97
CA ALA A 343 -5.78 1.72 2.42
C ALA A 343 -6.36 0.53 1.65
N SER A 344 -5.60 -0.56 1.62
CA SER A 344 -6.03 -1.80 0.98
C SER A 344 -5.45 -3.05 1.62
N THR A 345 -6.10 -4.17 1.41
CA THR A 345 -5.59 -5.52 1.70
C THR A 345 -6.05 -6.49 0.63
N GLY A 346 -5.23 -7.49 0.31
CA GLY A 346 -5.50 -8.43 -0.79
C GLY A 346 -5.29 -7.81 -2.18
N LEU A 347 -6.02 -8.29 -3.16
CA LEU A 347 -5.86 -7.92 -4.56
C LEU A 347 -6.87 -6.85 -4.99
N SER A 348 -6.45 -5.93 -5.82
CA SER A 348 -7.36 -5.05 -6.56
C SER A 348 -7.99 -5.80 -7.75
N GLU A 349 -9.08 -5.28 -8.30
CA GLU A 349 -9.75 -5.87 -9.46
C GLU A 349 -8.79 -6.04 -10.65
N LYS A 350 -7.97 -5.03 -10.92
CA LYS A 350 -6.94 -5.12 -11.97
C LYS A 350 -5.86 -6.17 -11.68
N ALA A 351 -5.57 -6.44 -10.41
CA ALA A 351 -4.63 -7.50 -10.03
C ALA A 351 -5.26 -8.89 -10.19
N LEU A 352 -6.54 -9.07 -9.86
CA LEU A 352 -7.30 -10.29 -10.12
C LEU A 352 -7.36 -10.59 -11.63
N LYS A 353 -7.69 -9.58 -12.45
CA LYS A 353 -7.71 -9.72 -13.92
C LYS A 353 -6.35 -10.15 -14.48
N ARG A 354 -5.25 -9.53 -14.01
CA ARG A 354 -3.88 -9.93 -14.40
C ARG A 354 -3.50 -11.33 -13.96
N ALA A 355 -4.06 -11.81 -12.85
CA ALA A 355 -3.87 -13.18 -12.35
C ALA A 355 -4.77 -14.21 -13.08
N GLY A 356 -5.61 -13.78 -14.03
CA GLY A 356 -6.57 -14.64 -14.73
C GLY A 356 -7.77 -15.07 -13.89
N MET A 357 -7.98 -14.43 -12.73
CA MET A 357 -9.12 -14.72 -11.85
C MET A 357 -10.33 -13.93 -12.35
N THR A 358 -11.32 -14.62 -12.91
CA THR A 358 -12.53 -14.00 -13.48
C THR A 358 -13.80 -14.29 -12.69
N ASN A 359 -13.75 -15.30 -11.79
CA ASN A 359 -14.91 -15.73 -11.00
C ASN A 359 -14.99 -14.98 -9.67
N TYR A 360 -15.09 -13.66 -9.73
CA TYR A 360 -15.26 -12.79 -8.57
C TYR A 360 -16.44 -11.84 -8.76
N GLU A 361 -16.82 -11.19 -7.67
CA GLU A 361 -17.78 -10.11 -7.65
C GLU A 361 -17.25 -8.96 -6.81
N LYS A 362 -17.82 -7.76 -6.99
CA LYS A 362 -17.45 -6.53 -6.28
C LYS A 362 -18.67 -5.85 -5.66
N VAL A 363 -18.45 -5.25 -4.51
CA VAL A 363 -19.43 -4.42 -3.81
C VAL A 363 -18.82 -3.07 -3.50
N TYR A 364 -19.52 -2.00 -3.85
CA TYR A 364 -19.22 -0.65 -3.39
C TYR A 364 -20.22 -0.22 -2.33
N LEU A 365 -19.74 0.47 -1.31
CA LEU A 365 -20.61 1.05 -0.30
C LEU A 365 -19.99 2.32 0.29
N HIS A 366 -20.86 3.26 0.73
CA HIS A 366 -20.46 4.57 1.24
C HIS A 366 -21.10 4.86 2.60
N PRO A 367 -20.82 4.06 3.63
CA PRO A 367 -21.38 4.27 4.97
C PRO A 367 -20.70 5.44 5.67
N LYS A 368 -21.36 5.93 6.73
CA LYS A 368 -20.67 6.76 7.72
C LYS A 368 -19.79 5.87 8.60
N HIS A 369 -18.65 6.43 9.12
CA HIS A 369 -17.76 5.69 9.99
C HIS A 369 -18.37 5.37 11.36
N HIS A 370 -19.35 6.18 11.80
CA HIS A 370 -20.21 5.94 12.96
C HIS A 370 -21.64 6.40 12.66
N VAL A 371 -22.54 6.20 13.61
CA VAL A 371 -23.97 6.57 13.45
C VAL A 371 -24.15 8.05 13.12
N GLY A 372 -25.03 8.34 12.16
CA GLY A 372 -25.22 9.70 11.63
C GLY A 372 -25.80 10.71 12.62
N TYR A 373 -26.51 10.25 13.67
CA TYR A 373 -27.05 11.12 14.71
C TYR A 373 -25.99 11.62 15.71
N TYR A 374 -24.80 11.01 15.75
CA TYR A 374 -23.69 11.49 16.55
C TYR A 374 -22.85 12.48 15.72
N PRO A 375 -22.45 13.65 16.30
CA PRO A 375 -21.75 14.68 15.57
C PRO A 375 -20.41 14.22 14.96
N GLY A 376 -20.06 14.75 13.79
CA GLY A 376 -18.77 14.50 13.15
C GLY A 376 -18.70 13.25 12.27
N ALA A 377 -19.84 12.64 11.95
CA ALA A 377 -19.92 11.47 11.07
C ALA A 377 -19.36 11.75 9.68
N GLN A 378 -18.28 11.05 9.29
CA GLN A 378 -17.61 11.16 8.00
C GLN A 378 -17.93 9.95 7.11
N THR A 379 -18.06 10.19 5.82
CA THR A 379 -18.28 9.12 4.84
C THR A 379 -16.99 8.31 4.62
N LEU A 380 -17.13 6.99 4.56
CA LEU A 380 -16.14 6.05 4.05
C LEU A 380 -16.51 5.65 2.63
N HIS A 381 -15.52 5.42 1.77
CA HIS A 381 -15.69 4.80 0.47
C HIS A 381 -15.01 3.43 0.54
N LEU A 382 -15.78 2.37 0.36
CA LEU A 382 -15.33 0.99 0.53
C LEU A 382 -15.61 0.19 -0.73
N LYS A 383 -14.66 -0.68 -1.11
CA LYS A 383 -14.81 -1.67 -2.17
C LYS A 383 -14.38 -3.04 -1.63
N LEU A 384 -15.27 -4.03 -1.71
CA LEU A 384 -15.01 -5.41 -1.35
C LEU A 384 -15.00 -6.28 -2.62
N LEU A 385 -14.01 -7.15 -2.74
CA LEU A 385 -13.87 -8.15 -3.81
C LEU A 385 -13.93 -9.54 -3.20
N PHE A 386 -14.75 -10.43 -3.75
CA PHE A 386 -14.94 -11.78 -3.25
C PHE A 386 -15.18 -12.80 -4.37
N GLU A 387 -14.82 -14.04 -4.12
CA GLU A 387 -14.97 -15.16 -5.03
C GLU A 387 -16.41 -15.69 -5.05
N LYS A 388 -16.90 -16.06 -6.20
CA LYS A 388 -18.20 -16.74 -6.36
C LYS A 388 -18.00 -18.26 -6.53
N PRO A 389 -18.87 -19.14 -5.97
CA PRO A 389 -19.94 -18.83 -5.00
C PRO A 389 -19.46 -18.88 -3.55
N SER A 390 -18.17 -19.13 -3.30
CA SER A 390 -17.60 -19.39 -1.96
C SER A 390 -17.75 -18.23 -0.99
N GLY A 391 -17.80 -16.99 -1.50
CA GLY A 391 -17.76 -15.78 -0.71
C GLY A 391 -16.39 -15.46 -0.13
N ARG A 392 -15.34 -16.20 -0.47
CA ARG A 392 -13.97 -15.96 0.01
C ARG A 392 -13.55 -14.53 -0.33
N ILE A 393 -13.06 -13.78 0.65
CA ILE A 393 -12.59 -12.42 0.45
C ILE A 393 -11.27 -12.43 -0.34
N LEU A 394 -11.24 -11.71 -1.45
CA LEU A 394 -10.07 -11.60 -2.34
C LEU A 394 -9.35 -10.26 -2.20
N GLY A 395 -10.07 -9.21 -1.82
CA GLY A 395 -9.50 -7.89 -1.65
C GLY A 395 -10.46 -6.89 -1.03
N PHE A 396 -9.90 -5.87 -0.41
CA PHE A 396 -10.67 -4.79 0.18
C PHE A 396 -9.91 -3.48 0.05
N GLN A 397 -10.60 -2.42 -0.34
CA GLN A 397 -10.06 -1.07 -0.48
C GLN A 397 -10.96 -0.10 0.30
N ALA A 398 -10.33 0.83 0.98
CA ALA A 398 -11.03 1.82 1.79
C ALA A 398 -10.37 3.20 1.66
N LEU A 399 -11.20 4.23 1.62
CA LEU A 399 -10.79 5.63 1.59
C LEU A 399 -11.73 6.46 2.46
N GLY A 400 -11.17 7.42 3.20
CA GLY A 400 -11.92 8.32 4.07
C GLY A 400 -11.02 9.12 4.99
N LYS A 401 -11.59 10.05 5.76
CA LYS A 401 -10.82 10.89 6.68
C LYS A 401 -10.55 10.21 8.03
N VAL A 402 -11.37 9.27 8.42
CA VAL A 402 -11.30 8.60 9.73
C VAL A 402 -11.62 7.11 9.59
N ASP A 403 -11.14 6.29 10.53
CA ASP A 403 -11.50 4.88 10.73
C ASP A 403 -11.12 3.91 9.57
N VAL A 404 -10.39 4.38 8.57
CA VAL A 404 -9.97 3.59 7.40
C VAL A 404 -9.08 2.40 7.81
N ALA A 405 -8.08 2.64 8.65
CA ALA A 405 -7.15 1.62 9.13
C ALA A 405 -7.90 0.47 9.83
N ARG A 406 -8.81 0.78 10.77
CA ARG A 406 -9.59 -0.23 11.50
C ARG A 406 -10.41 -1.12 10.55
N LYS A 407 -11.04 -0.54 9.52
CA LYS A 407 -11.82 -1.32 8.54
C LYS A 407 -10.92 -2.29 7.78
N VAL A 408 -9.79 -1.82 7.29
CA VAL A 408 -8.84 -2.65 6.54
C VAL A 408 -8.20 -3.71 7.42
N ASP A 409 -7.84 -3.38 8.68
CA ASP A 409 -7.21 -4.33 9.61
C ASP A 409 -8.13 -5.50 9.97
N VAL A 410 -9.44 -5.25 10.19
CA VAL A 410 -10.41 -6.33 10.45
C VAL A 410 -10.50 -7.26 9.24
N VAL A 411 -10.68 -6.71 8.03
CA VAL A 411 -10.74 -7.54 6.81
C VAL A 411 -9.43 -8.28 6.58
N SER A 412 -8.29 -7.62 6.78
CA SER A 412 -6.96 -8.22 6.69
C SER A 412 -6.80 -9.43 7.63
N ALA A 413 -7.26 -9.29 8.88
CA ALA A 413 -7.20 -10.37 9.87
C ALA A 413 -8.09 -11.56 9.47
N LEU A 414 -9.30 -11.31 8.95
CA LEU A 414 -10.19 -12.34 8.43
C LEU A 414 -9.60 -13.05 7.21
N MET A 415 -9.08 -12.31 6.25
CA MET A 415 -8.44 -12.87 5.05
C MET A 415 -7.29 -13.83 5.39
N GLN A 416 -6.48 -13.51 6.42
CA GLN A 416 -5.40 -14.40 6.90
C GLN A 416 -5.90 -15.75 7.43
N LYS A 417 -7.18 -15.85 7.74
CA LYS A 417 -7.86 -17.07 8.19
C LYS A 417 -8.69 -17.74 7.09
N GLY A 418 -8.64 -17.23 5.86
CA GLY A 418 -9.48 -17.69 4.76
C GLY A 418 -10.94 -17.22 4.87
N GLY A 419 -11.17 -16.10 5.54
CA GLY A 419 -12.49 -15.55 5.83
C GLY A 419 -13.29 -15.22 4.58
N THR A 420 -14.61 -15.25 4.74
CA THR A 420 -15.62 -15.07 3.71
C THR A 420 -16.48 -13.83 3.97
N VAL A 421 -17.31 -13.46 3.03
CA VAL A 421 -18.31 -12.40 3.19
C VAL A 421 -19.34 -12.74 4.27
N PHE A 422 -19.57 -14.05 4.53
CA PHE A 422 -20.45 -14.52 5.60
C PHE A 422 -19.85 -14.29 6.98
N ASP A 423 -18.50 -14.38 7.10
CA ASP A 423 -17.80 -14.02 8.33
C ASP A 423 -17.88 -12.49 8.59
N LEU A 424 -17.90 -11.65 7.53
CA LEU A 424 -18.14 -10.21 7.68
C LEU A 424 -19.58 -9.92 8.08
N GLU A 425 -20.55 -10.64 7.51
CA GLU A 425 -21.97 -10.53 7.86
C GLU A 425 -22.20 -10.75 9.36
N GLU A 426 -21.55 -11.77 9.95
CA GLU A 426 -21.69 -12.21 11.33
C GLU A 426 -20.65 -11.57 12.28
N ALA A 427 -19.76 -10.71 11.78
CA ALA A 427 -18.68 -10.16 12.59
C ALA A 427 -19.21 -9.34 13.78
N GLU A 428 -18.85 -9.73 15.00
CA GLU A 428 -19.10 -8.98 16.22
C GLU A 428 -18.04 -7.89 16.39
N LEU A 429 -18.43 -6.63 16.16
CA LEU A 429 -17.54 -5.49 16.19
C LEU A 429 -17.93 -4.51 17.31
N CYS A 430 -16.93 -3.78 17.83
CA CYS A 430 -17.15 -2.80 18.89
C CYS A 430 -18.12 -1.70 18.47
N TYR A 431 -19.13 -1.43 19.32
CA TYR A 431 -20.09 -0.36 19.10
C TYR A 431 -20.27 0.53 20.32
N ALA A 432 -20.15 1.81 20.09
CA ALA A 432 -20.79 2.91 20.81
C ALA A 432 -20.97 4.07 19.82
N PRO A 433 -21.92 5.01 20.01
CA PRO A 433 -22.27 6.01 18.99
C PRO A 433 -21.12 6.80 18.41
N GLN A 434 -20.09 7.11 19.20
CA GLN A 434 -18.91 7.88 18.78
C GLN A 434 -17.85 7.04 18.03
N PHE A 435 -17.96 5.70 18.04
CA PHE A 435 -16.93 4.81 17.46
C PHE A 435 -17.42 3.97 16.28
N GLY A 436 -18.74 3.84 16.10
CA GLY A 436 -19.26 2.98 15.04
C GLY A 436 -20.77 3.02 14.92
N ALA A 437 -21.33 1.96 14.39
CA ALA A 437 -22.75 1.70 14.29
C ALA A 437 -23.05 0.26 14.76
N ALA A 438 -24.26 -0.01 15.24
CA ALA A 438 -24.67 -1.35 15.65
C ALA A 438 -24.59 -2.38 14.49
N LYS A 439 -24.79 -1.92 13.27
CA LYS A 439 -24.42 -2.60 12.04
C LYS A 439 -23.22 -1.84 11.48
N ASP A 440 -22.02 -2.36 11.72
CA ASP A 440 -20.79 -1.71 11.26
C ASP A 440 -20.73 -1.66 9.72
N ALA A 441 -19.93 -0.77 9.17
CA ALA A 441 -19.68 -0.67 7.75
C ALA A 441 -19.26 -2.01 7.13
N LEU A 442 -18.51 -2.84 7.88
CA LEU A 442 -18.07 -4.17 7.44
C LEU A 442 -19.20 -5.20 7.47
N ASN A 443 -20.12 -5.12 8.45
CA ASN A 443 -21.33 -5.94 8.42
C ASN A 443 -22.17 -5.60 7.18
N TYR A 444 -22.33 -4.32 6.84
CA TYR A 444 -23.02 -3.92 5.60
C TYR A 444 -22.34 -4.46 4.35
N ALA A 445 -21.00 -4.46 4.28
CA ALA A 445 -20.28 -5.07 3.17
C ALA A 445 -20.58 -6.58 3.07
N GLY A 446 -20.59 -7.28 4.22
CA GLY A 446 -20.99 -8.67 4.33
C GLY A 446 -22.45 -8.92 3.90
N PHE A 447 -23.40 -8.12 4.40
CA PHE A 447 -24.82 -8.25 4.04
C PHE A 447 -25.06 -8.08 2.54
N ILE A 448 -24.49 -7.07 1.90
CA ILE A 448 -24.66 -6.82 0.47
C ILE A 448 -24.10 -8.00 -0.33
N ALA A 449 -22.88 -8.44 -0.02
CA ALA A 449 -22.23 -9.54 -0.71
C ALA A 449 -22.95 -10.87 -0.49
N ALA A 450 -23.37 -11.17 0.74
CA ALA A 450 -24.12 -12.39 1.07
C ALA A 450 -25.50 -12.40 0.40
N ASN A 451 -26.23 -11.29 0.39
CA ASN A 451 -27.50 -11.16 -0.31
C ASN A 451 -27.33 -11.36 -1.83
N HIS A 452 -26.23 -10.85 -2.41
CA HIS A 452 -25.91 -11.12 -3.81
C HIS A 452 -25.72 -12.63 -4.07
N LEU A 453 -24.91 -13.29 -3.26
CA LEU A 453 -24.64 -14.73 -3.41
C LEU A 453 -25.88 -15.62 -3.18
N ARG A 454 -26.82 -15.20 -2.32
CA ARG A 454 -28.10 -15.87 -2.07
C ARG A 454 -29.15 -15.60 -3.17
N GLY A 455 -28.87 -14.66 -4.10
CA GLY A 455 -29.82 -14.23 -5.13
C GLY A 455 -30.84 -13.19 -4.68
N ASP A 456 -30.75 -12.70 -3.45
CA ASP A 456 -31.63 -11.67 -2.90
C ASP A 456 -31.36 -10.27 -3.42
N LEU A 457 -30.14 -10.01 -3.90
CA LEU A 457 -29.71 -8.71 -4.42
C LEU A 457 -28.81 -8.87 -5.65
N PRO A 458 -29.37 -9.06 -6.85
CA PRO A 458 -28.59 -8.98 -8.08
C PRO A 458 -27.92 -7.61 -8.20
N LEU A 459 -26.60 -7.62 -8.42
CA LEU A 459 -25.81 -6.41 -8.61
C LEU A 459 -25.59 -6.11 -10.09
N SER A 460 -25.45 -4.84 -10.40
CA SER A 460 -24.90 -4.31 -11.64
C SER A 460 -23.88 -3.23 -11.31
N HIS A 461 -23.07 -2.86 -12.29
CA HIS A 461 -21.95 -1.94 -12.07
C HIS A 461 -21.91 -0.87 -13.15
N TRP A 462 -21.56 0.37 -12.76
CA TRP A 462 -21.51 1.53 -13.63
C TRP A 462 -20.59 1.34 -14.84
N ASP A 463 -19.47 0.64 -14.66
CA ASP A 463 -18.48 0.34 -15.71
C ASP A 463 -18.95 -0.76 -16.71
N HIS A 464 -20.02 -1.48 -16.41
CA HIS A 464 -20.58 -2.53 -17.26
C HIS A 464 -21.90 -2.15 -17.96
N LEU A 465 -22.41 -0.95 -17.74
CA LEU A 465 -23.66 -0.49 -18.37
C LEU A 465 -23.48 -0.32 -19.88
N THR A 466 -24.47 -0.77 -20.63
CA THR A 466 -24.60 -0.52 -22.06
C THR A 466 -25.33 0.80 -22.31
N ALA A 467 -25.21 1.37 -23.49
CA ALA A 467 -25.82 2.68 -23.81
C ALA A 467 -27.37 2.65 -23.80
N ASP A 468 -27.97 1.48 -23.97
CA ASP A 468 -29.42 1.23 -23.97
C ASP A 468 -29.95 0.71 -22.63
N ALA A 469 -29.10 0.69 -21.57
CA ALA A 469 -29.51 0.26 -20.23
C ALA A 469 -30.64 1.14 -19.69
N PHE A 470 -31.67 0.51 -19.13
CA PHE A 470 -32.76 1.24 -18.45
C PHE A 470 -32.31 1.58 -17.02
N LEU A 471 -32.20 2.87 -16.73
CA LEU A 471 -31.77 3.39 -15.44
C LEU A 471 -32.97 3.95 -14.66
N LEU A 472 -33.16 3.44 -13.44
CA LEU A 472 -34.20 3.93 -12.52
C LEU A 472 -33.52 4.60 -11.30
N ASP A 473 -33.73 5.91 -11.18
CA ASP A 473 -33.35 6.66 -9.99
C ASP A 473 -34.49 6.68 -8.98
N VAL A 474 -34.26 6.12 -7.79
CA VAL A 474 -35.26 6.07 -6.72
C VAL A 474 -35.00 7.09 -5.62
N ARG A 475 -34.19 8.11 -5.91
CA ARG A 475 -34.00 9.28 -5.04
C ARG A 475 -35.21 10.22 -5.12
N ASP A 476 -35.22 11.18 -4.19
CA ASP A 476 -36.25 12.21 -4.19
C ASP A 476 -36.04 13.16 -5.40
N GLU A 477 -37.09 13.89 -5.78
CA GLU A 477 -37.10 14.71 -7.00
C GLU A 477 -36.08 15.86 -6.97
N ASP A 478 -35.81 16.40 -5.80
CA ASP A 478 -34.81 17.43 -5.57
C ASP A 478 -33.36 16.87 -5.76
N GLU A 479 -33.07 15.70 -5.22
CA GLU A 479 -31.80 15.02 -5.44
C GLU A 479 -31.57 14.69 -6.92
N PHE A 480 -32.63 14.31 -7.65
CA PHE A 480 -32.57 14.05 -9.08
C PHE A 480 -32.30 15.33 -9.88
N ALA A 481 -32.93 16.44 -9.49
CA ALA A 481 -32.77 17.74 -10.14
C ALA A 481 -31.35 18.31 -9.96
N GLU A 482 -30.67 18.03 -8.82
CA GLU A 482 -29.28 18.43 -8.58
C GLU A 482 -28.28 17.72 -9.51
N GLY A 483 -28.62 16.51 -9.98
CA GLY A 483 -27.79 15.74 -10.91
C GLY A 483 -28.18 14.27 -10.93
N HIS A 484 -28.16 13.66 -12.11
CA HIS A 484 -28.55 12.27 -12.32
C HIS A 484 -27.83 11.64 -13.52
N ALA A 485 -27.91 10.32 -13.65
CA ALA A 485 -27.36 9.61 -14.80
C ALA A 485 -28.14 9.96 -16.09
N ALA A 486 -27.42 10.17 -17.18
CA ALA A 486 -28.05 10.46 -18.47
C ALA A 486 -29.07 9.35 -18.80
N SER A 487 -30.25 9.76 -19.31
CA SER A 487 -31.38 8.87 -19.64
C SER A 487 -32.04 8.13 -18.47
N ALA A 488 -31.70 8.44 -17.22
CA ALA A 488 -32.38 7.87 -16.07
C ALA A 488 -33.81 8.42 -15.91
N ILE A 489 -34.73 7.53 -15.54
CA ILE A 489 -36.08 7.91 -15.12
C ILE A 489 -36.12 8.04 -13.60
N ASN A 490 -36.75 9.08 -13.09
CA ASN A 490 -36.94 9.26 -11.64
C ASN A 490 -38.31 8.78 -11.20
N ILE A 491 -38.31 7.80 -10.31
CA ILE A 491 -39.49 7.41 -9.54
C ILE A 491 -39.08 7.29 -8.08
N PRO A 492 -39.34 8.28 -7.24
CA PRO A 492 -38.99 8.22 -5.82
C PRO A 492 -39.50 6.95 -5.16
N LEU A 493 -38.69 6.32 -4.28
CA LEU A 493 -39.04 5.06 -3.64
C LEU A 493 -40.45 4.99 -3.03
N PRO A 494 -40.96 6.05 -2.35
CA PRO A 494 -42.33 6.05 -1.85
C PRO A 494 -43.40 5.94 -2.93
N GLN A 495 -43.17 6.46 -4.14
CA GLN A 495 -44.09 6.46 -5.27
C GLN A 495 -43.99 5.16 -6.10
N LEU A 496 -42.94 4.37 -5.96
CA LEU A 496 -42.65 3.24 -6.84
C LEU A 496 -43.82 2.24 -6.93
N ARG A 497 -44.47 1.93 -5.80
CA ARG A 497 -45.60 0.98 -5.77
C ARG A 497 -46.80 1.40 -6.60
N SER A 498 -47.05 2.69 -6.74
CA SER A 498 -48.17 3.22 -7.53
C SER A 498 -47.83 3.48 -9.00
N ARG A 499 -46.54 3.47 -9.35
CA ARG A 499 -46.05 3.81 -10.69
C ARG A 499 -45.39 2.64 -11.42
N LEU A 500 -45.63 1.40 -11.01
CA LEU A 500 -45.07 0.20 -11.63
C LEU A 500 -45.37 0.09 -13.11
N ALA A 501 -46.53 0.57 -13.58
CA ALA A 501 -46.93 0.53 -14.99
C ALA A 501 -46.01 1.39 -15.91
N GLU A 502 -45.18 2.26 -15.35
CA GLU A 502 -44.22 3.08 -16.11
C GLU A 502 -42.91 2.31 -16.42
N LEU A 503 -42.72 1.12 -15.81
CA LEU A 503 -41.48 0.34 -15.93
C LEU A 503 -41.60 -0.71 -17.06
N PRO A 504 -40.56 -0.90 -17.87
CA PRO A 504 -40.54 -1.96 -18.86
C PRO A 504 -40.44 -3.34 -18.19
N GLU A 505 -41.18 -4.32 -18.71
CA GLU A 505 -41.18 -5.69 -18.23
C GLU A 505 -40.20 -6.60 -19.02
N ASP A 506 -39.73 -6.14 -20.18
CA ASP A 506 -39.01 -6.90 -21.19
C ASP A 506 -37.47 -6.73 -21.12
N LYS A 507 -36.98 -5.92 -20.20
CA LYS A 507 -35.53 -5.65 -20.06
C LYS A 507 -35.09 -5.43 -18.62
N PRO A 508 -33.79 -5.65 -18.30
CA PRO A 508 -33.25 -5.43 -16.97
C PRO A 508 -33.38 -3.97 -16.51
N LEU A 509 -33.79 -3.79 -15.26
CA LEU A 509 -33.87 -2.49 -14.59
C LEU A 509 -32.62 -2.30 -13.73
N HIS A 510 -31.80 -1.31 -14.06
CA HIS A 510 -30.64 -0.93 -13.27
C HIS A 510 -31.03 0.22 -12.32
N ILE A 511 -31.11 -0.08 -11.03
CA ILE A 511 -31.71 0.80 -10.03
C ILE A 511 -30.60 1.42 -9.18
N TYR A 512 -30.70 2.72 -8.94
CA TYR A 512 -29.76 3.39 -8.06
C TYR A 512 -30.45 4.41 -7.15
N CYS A 513 -29.81 4.72 -6.05
CA CYS A 513 -30.07 5.90 -5.22
C CYS A 513 -28.74 6.58 -4.88
N GLY A 514 -28.66 7.38 -3.83
CA GLY A 514 -27.40 8.03 -3.44
C GLY A 514 -26.26 7.05 -3.14
N VAL A 515 -26.53 5.98 -2.36
CA VAL A 515 -25.52 5.06 -1.82
C VAL A 515 -25.89 3.57 -1.90
N GLY A 516 -27.02 3.19 -2.57
CA GLY A 516 -27.47 1.80 -2.75
C GLY A 516 -28.61 1.37 -1.81
N GLN A 517 -28.83 1.98 -0.65
CA GLN A 517 -29.80 1.50 0.34
C GLN A 517 -31.26 1.57 -0.11
N ARG A 518 -31.71 2.71 -0.66
CA ARG A 518 -33.09 2.86 -1.22
C ARG A 518 -33.25 1.97 -2.46
N ALA A 519 -32.19 1.85 -3.26
CA ALA A 519 -32.17 0.98 -4.43
C ALA A 519 -32.34 -0.49 -4.04
N TYR A 520 -31.71 -0.97 -2.97
CA TYR A 520 -31.94 -2.31 -2.44
C TYR A 520 -33.42 -2.57 -2.14
N TYR A 521 -34.10 -1.65 -1.47
CA TYR A 521 -35.53 -1.79 -1.19
C TYR A 521 -36.38 -1.83 -2.47
N ALA A 522 -36.03 -1.01 -3.46
CA ALA A 522 -36.69 -1.02 -4.76
C ALA A 522 -36.46 -2.33 -5.51
N VAL A 523 -35.22 -2.84 -5.55
CA VAL A 523 -34.88 -4.13 -6.16
C VAL A 523 -35.70 -5.26 -5.54
N ARG A 524 -35.75 -5.36 -4.20
CA ARG A 524 -36.54 -6.38 -3.51
C ARG A 524 -38.04 -6.31 -3.84
N LEU A 525 -38.60 -5.10 -3.91
CA LEU A 525 -39.98 -4.87 -4.30
C LEU A 525 -40.23 -5.38 -5.72
N LEU A 526 -39.39 -4.98 -6.66
CA LEU A 526 -39.57 -5.25 -8.09
C LEU A 526 -39.35 -6.72 -8.43
N GLN A 527 -38.35 -7.36 -7.83
CA GLN A 527 -38.13 -8.81 -7.98
C GLN A 527 -39.36 -9.62 -7.54
N GLN A 528 -39.99 -9.26 -6.41
CA GLN A 528 -41.20 -9.93 -5.93
C GLN A 528 -42.42 -9.66 -6.83
N ARG A 529 -42.33 -8.74 -7.78
CA ARG A 529 -43.30 -8.44 -8.83
C ARG A 529 -42.94 -9.02 -10.19
N GLY A 530 -41.81 -9.78 -10.28
CA GLY A 530 -41.39 -10.45 -11.49
C GLY A 530 -40.47 -9.67 -12.41
N TYR A 531 -40.03 -8.44 -12.03
CA TYR A 531 -39.07 -7.65 -12.81
C TYR A 531 -37.63 -8.19 -12.66
N ASP A 532 -36.83 -8.13 -13.72
CA ASP A 532 -35.36 -8.30 -13.66
C ASP A 532 -34.74 -7.00 -13.10
N ALA A 533 -34.76 -6.85 -11.79
CA ALA A 533 -34.30 -5.67 -11.08
C ALA A 533 -32.91 -5.91 -10.46
N ARG A 534 -31.97 -4.98 -10.69
CA ARG A 534 -30.58 -5.06 -10.25
C ARG A 534 -30.17 -3.76 -9.59
N ASP A 535 -29.44 -3.84 -8.48
CA ASP A 535 -28.87 -2.67 -7.76
C ASP A 535 -27.56 -2.22 -8.42
N LEU A 536 -27.49 -0.95 -8.81
CA LEU A 536 -26.22 -0.31 -9.21
C LEU A 536 -25.38 -0.07 -7.97
N SER A 537 -24.42 -0.97 -7.77
CA SER A 537 -23.58 -1.06 -6.57
C SER A 537 -22.97 0.29 -6.18
N GLY A 538 -23.23 0.70 -4.92
CA GLY A 538 -22.78 1.97 -4.34
C GLY A 538 -23.50 3.22 -4.83
N GLY A 539 -24.50 3.08 -5.73
CA GLY A 539 -25.37 4.16 -6.16
C GLY A 539 -24.67 5.34 -6.85
N TRP A 540 -25.27 6.53 -6.75
CA TRP A 540 -24.83 7.75 -7.42
C TRP A 540 -23.44 8.23 -6.97
N LEU A 541 -23.07 8.02 -5.70
CA LEU A 541 -21.72 8.35 -5.23
C LEU A 541 -20.65 7.55 -5.98
N THR A 542 -20.89 6.26 -6.24
CA THR A 542 -19.95 5.45 -7.04
C THR A 542 -19.87 5.95 -8.49
N ALA A 543 -21.00 6.38 -9.09
CA ALA A 543 -20.99 6.98 -10.43
C ALA A 543 -20.02 8.17 -10.53
N GLY A 544 -20.03 9.05 -9.52
CA GLY A 544 -19.14 10.22 -9.43
C GLY A 544 -17.65 9.88 -9.23
N MET A 545 -17.35 8.67 -8.81
CA MET A 545 -15.97 8.17 -8.66
C MET A 545 -15.45 7.47 -9.92
N MET A 546 -16.33 7.09 -10.85
CA MET A 546 -15.90 6.42 -12.08
C MET A 546 -15.05 7.37 -12.93
N PRO A 547 -13.89 6.90 -13.43
CA PRO A 547 -13.10 7.71 -14.34
C PRO A 547 -13.93 8.04 -15.59
N PRO A 548 -13.72 9.22 -16.21
CA PRO A 548 -14.38 9.57 -17.47
C PRO A 548 -14.21 8.43 -18.47
N ARG A 549 -15.28 8.00 -19.11
CA ARG A 549 -15.18 7.07 -20.25
C ARG A 549 -14.47 7.80 -21.38
N LEU A 550 -13.28 7.28 -21.76
CA LEU A 550 -12.51 7.79 -22.90
C LEU A 550 -13.27 7.59 -24.21
#